data_b6ec8f270709ab858b62a1ea63d9d3a2
#
_entry.id   b6ec8f270709ab858b62a1ea63d9d3a2
#
_cell.length_a   1.000
_cell.length_b   1.000
_cell.length_c   1.000
_cell.angle_alpha   90.00
_cell.angle_beta   90.00
_cell.angle_gamma   90.00
#
_symmetry.space_group_name_H-M   'P 1'
#
loop_
_entity.id
_entity.type
_entity.pdbx_description
1 polymer ?
#
loop_
_entity_poly.entity_id
_entity_poly.type
_entity_poly.pdbx_seq_one_letter_code
_entity_poly.pdbx_strand_id
1 'polypeptide(L)'
;ETIDKVRQGAKELGYKKPVAGVKKKEQALAKSIIVICPLLSNGYYSMIIHSITERAKDYGYTVFTVSTLRDVSQEELYLNLLSGFELAGVISLYPPTKIAQANALSKQVPVVSIGDKPDACRFDAVELDSKKPGYIIAEHLLSLGHKHITYICTPIRPKEIGRIHRLAGLRSCFKDHGLDPEWVEVKSPTIAAYGRYSADNSEYQNGYDMASQALDEHTSSTAFVGNNDMTAFGIMAAISDHGFRVPHDYSVCGFDNIPLSSMPQIA
;
A
#
# COMPACT_ATOMS: atom_id res chain seq x y z
N GLU A 1 41.76 2.24 -47.57
CA GLU A 1 42.00 3.72 -47.58
C GLU A 1 40.74 4.53 -47.20
N THR A 2 39.59 4.32 -47.81
CA THR A 2 38.32 5.07 -47.49
C THR A 2 37.76 4.65 -46.11
N ILE A 3 37.80 3.37 -45.78
CA ILE A 3 37.32 2.85 -44.46
C ILE A 3 38.19 3.38 -43.30
N ASP A 4 39.49 3.48 -43.52
CA ASP A 4 40.38 3.96 -42.46
C ASP A 4 40.22 5.47 -42.22
N LYS A 5 40.00 6.27 -43.31
CA LYS A 5 39.67 7.68 -43.20
C LYS A 5 38.37 7.91 -42.46
N VAL A 6 37.31 7.09 -42.70
CA VAL A 6 36.05 7.15 -42.00
C VAL A 6 36.20 6.76 -40.52
N ARG A 7 36.99 5.71 -40.21
CA ARG A 7 37.29 5.32 -38.83
C ARG A 7 38.07 6.38 -38.06
N GLN A 8 39.00 7.05 -38.74
CA GLN A 8 39.80 8.12 -38.16
C GLN A 8 38.94 9.33 -37.86
N GLY A 9 38.11 9.79 -38.81
CA GLY A 9 37.16 10.90 -38.60
C GLY A 9 36.11 10.60 -37.50
N ALA A 10 35.62 9.36 -37.44
CA ALA A 10 34.70 8.96 -36.38
C ALA A 10 35.36 9.02 -34.97
N LYS A 11 36.67 8.65 -34.89
CA LYS A 11 37.42 8.72 -33.64
C LYS A 11 37.74 10.17 -33.22
N GLU A 12 38.06 11.02 -34.18
CA GLU A 12 38.31 12.45 -33.94
C GLU A 12 37.05 13.22 -33.52
N LEU A 13 35.87 12.82 -34.03
CA LEU A 13 34.60 13.37 -33.66
C LEU A 13 33.95 12.74 -32.41
N GLY A 14 34.67 11.83 -31.72
CA GLY A 14 34.18 11.16 -30.52
C GLY A 14 33.00 10.20 -30.79
N TYR A 15 32.78 9.78 -32.05
CA TYR A 15 31.70 8.87 -32.41
C TYR A 15 31.92 7.49 -31.79
N LYS A 16 31.04 7.08 -30.90
CA LYS A 16 30.97 5.70 -30.39
C LYS A 16 29.87 4.96 -31.15
N LYS A 17 30.27 3.94 -31.93
CA LYS A 17 29.30 3.08 -32.62
C LYS A 17 28.36 2.47 -31.59
N PRO A 18 27.01 2.66 -31.71
CA PRO A 18 26.08 1.98 -30.80
C PRO A 18 26.30 0.48 -30.88
N VAL A 19 26.52 -0.16 -29.73
CA VAL A 19 26.66 -1.63 -29.66
C VAL A 19 25.30 -2.20 -30.03
N ALA A 20 25.26 -3.12 -30.98
CA ALA A 20 23.98 -3.70 -31.51
C ALA A 20 23.06 -4.26 -30.42
N GLY A 21 23.62 -4.63 -29.25
CA GLY A 21 22.85 -5.05 -28.06
C GLY A 21 22.16 -3.90 -27.33
N VAL A 22 22.56 -2.63 -27.49
CA VAL A 22 21.94 -1.49 -26.82
C VAL A 22 20.54 -1.22 -27.40
N LYS A 23 20.38 -1.17 -28.72
CA LYS A 23 19.07 -1.01 -29.37
C LYS A 23 18.07 -2.11 -29.03
N LYS A 24 18.52 -3.38 -28.88
CA LYS A 24 17.66 -4.47 -28.43
C LYS A 24 17.24 -4.31 -26.96
N LYS A 25 18.09 -3.76 -26.11
CA LYS A 25 17.78 -3.48 -24.71
C LYS A 25 16.79 -2.29 -24.56
N GLU A 26 16.98 -1.23 -25.33
CA GLU A 26 16.05 -0.09 -25.39
C GLU A 26 14.67 -0.53 -25.86
N GLN A 27 14.56 -1.33 -26.93
CA GLN A 27 13.29 -1.89 -27.41
C GLN A 27 12.62 -2.83 -26.38
N ALA A 28 13.40 -3.55 -25.57
CA ALA A 28 12.84 -4.40 -24.51
C ALA A 28 12.27 -3.57 -23.37
N LEU A 29 12.89 -2.45 -23.01
CA LEU A 29 12.38 -1.54 -21.99
C LEU A 29 11.12 -0.77 -22.44
N ALA A 30 11.00 -0.44 -23.73
CA ALA A 30 9.81 0.23 -24.29
C ALA A 30 8.51 -0.60 -24.13
N LYS A 31 8.62 -1.91 -23.88
CA LYS A 31 7.49 -2.80 -23.53
C LYS A 31 7.47 -3.18 -22.05
N SER A 32 8.11 -2.42 -21.20
CA SER A 32 8.18 -2.71 -19.78
C SER A 32 7.31 -1.76 -18.97
N ILE A 33 6.58 -2.34 -18.02
CA ILE A 33 5.82 -1.63 -16.99
C ILE A 33 6.59 -1.76 -15.68
N ILE A 34 6.85 -0.64 -15.01
CA ILE A 34 7.47 -0.65 -13.70
C ILE A 34 6.37 -0.53 -12.63
N VAL A 35 6.33 -1.47 -11.71
CA VAL A 35 5.44 -1.42 -10.54
C VAL A 35 6.24 -0.98 -9.33
N ILE A 36 5.85 0.15 -8.74
CA ILE A 36 6.44 0.68 -7.50
C ILE A 36 5.54 0.27 -6.35
N CYS A 37 6.07 -0.48 -5.38
CA CYS A 37 5.32 -0.91 -4.20
C CYS A 37 6.04 -0.51 -2.90
N PRO A 38 5.31 -0.36 -1.77
CA PRO A 38 5.95 -0.06 -0.49
C PRO A 38 6.73 -1.25 0.09
N LEU A 39 6.16 -2.46 0.02
CA LEU A 39 6.72 -3.69 0.59
C LEU A 39 6.31 -4.89 -0.26
N LEU A 40 7.28 -5.66 -0.73
CA LEU A 40 7.04 -6.91 -1.48
C LEU A 40 6.51 -8.04 -0.59
N SER A 41 6.88 -8.04 0.69
CA SER A 41 6.46 -9.04 1.67
C SER A 41 5.00 -8.89 2.12
N ASN A 42 4.35 -7.76 1.86
CA ASN A 42 2.96 -7.54 2.23
C ASN A 42 2.01 -8.25 1.23
N GLY A 43 1.13 -9.12 1.76
CA GLY A 43 0.20 -9.94 0.97
C GLY A 43 -0.71 -9.16 0.03
N TYR A 44 -1.20 -7.99 0.44
CA TYR A 44 -2.03 -7.11 -0.39
C TYR A 44 -1.29 -6.66 -1.66
N TYR A 45 -0.06 -6.15 -1.50
CA TYR A 45 0.71 -5.69 -2.66
C TYR A 45 1.15 -6.85 -3.56
N SER A 46 1.51 -8.00 -3.00
CA SER A 46 1.90 -9.16 -3.80
C SER A 46 0.75 -9.71 -4.65
N MET A 47 -0.49 -9.70 -4.13
CA MET A 47 -1.68 -10.06 -4.91
C MET A 47 -1.91 -9.12 -6.09
N ILE A 48 -1.81 -7.83 -5.88
CA ILE A 48 -1.98 -6.82 -6.94
C ILE A 48 -0.87 -6.96 -7.99
N ILE A 49 0.40 -7.12 -7.57
CA ILE A 49 1.53 -7.32 -8.47
C ILE A 49 1.32 -8.57 -9.33
N HIS A 50 0.87 -9.66 -8.73
CA HIS A 50 0.56 -10.89 -9.45
C HIS A 50 -0.50 -10.65 -10.55
N SER A 51 -1.63 -10.03 -10.19
CA SER A 51 -2.71 -9.74 -11.14
C SER A 51 -2.27 -8.78 -12.25
N ILE A 52 -1.47 -7.74 -11.93
CA ILE A 52 -0.90 -6.83 -12.92
C ILE A 52 0.02 -7.61 -13.87
N THR A 53 0.86 -8.49 -13.33
CA THR A 53 1.84 -9.26 -14.12
C THR A 53 1.15 -10.21 -15.09
N GLU A 54 0.13 -10.95 -14.64
CA GLU A 54 -0.65 -11.82 -15.51
C GLU A 54 -1.34 -11.01 -16.61
N ARG A 55 -2.01 -9.92 -16.23
CA ARG A 55 -2.74 -9.12 -17.20
C ARG A 55 -1.82 -8.42 -18.20
N ALA A 56 -0.68 -7.91 -17.76
CA ALA A 56 0.31 -7.29 -18.63
C ALA A 56 0.85 -8.26 -19.68
N LYS A 57 1.04 -9.54 -19.30
CA LYS A 57 1.49 -10.61 -20.20
C LYS A 57 0.52 -10.81 -21.37
N ASP A 58 -0.80 -10.74 -21.15
CA ASP A 58 -1.82 -10.87 -22.18
C ASP A 58 -1.68 -9.80 -23.27
N TYR A 59 -1.15 -8.64 -22.91
CA TYR A 59 -0.90 -7.51 -23.83
C TYR A 59 0.57 -7.43 -24.31
N GLY A 60 1.40 -8.42 -24.00
CA GLY A 60 2.79 -8.47 -24.44
C GLY A 60 3.73 -7.50 -23.72
N TYR A 61 3.36 -7.07 -22.50
CA TYR A 61 4.22 -6.27 -21.64
C TYR A 61 4.97 -7.14 -20.63
N THR A 62 6.17 -6.67 -20.24
CA THR A 62 6.96 -7.25 -19.14
C THR A 62 6.83 -6.37 -17.93
N VAL A 63 6.62 -6.95 -16.76
CA VAL A 63 6.52 -6.22 -15.50
C VAL A 63 7.80 -6.36 -14.71
N PHE A 64 8.35 -5.24 -14.24
CA PHE A 64 9.41 -5.18 -13.24
C PHE A 64 8.87 -4.50 -11.99
N THR A 65 9.21 -5.02 -10.83
CA THR A 65 8.76 -4.48 -9.56
C THR A 65 9.94 -3.94 -8.76
N VAL A 66 9.76 -2.75 -8.18
CA VAL A 66 10.70 -2.12 -7.25
C VAL A 66 10.01 -1.82 -5.94
N SER A 67 10.71 -2.05 -4.82
CA SER A 67 10.19 -1.75 -3.48
C SER A 67 10.86 -0.53 -2.90
N THR A 68 10.07 0.41 -2.40
CA THR A 68 10.59 1.60 -1.73
C THR A 68 10.89 1.39 -0.24
N LEU A 69 10.50 0.24 0.32
CA LEU A 69 10.61 -0.06 1.76
C LEU A 69 9.97 1.03 2.64
N ARG A 70 8.94 1.72 2.12
CA ARG A 70 8.31 2.91 2.74
C ARG A 70 9.28 4.09 2.95
N ASP A 71 10.45 4.07 2.32
CA ASP A 71 11.46 5.12 2.37
C ASP A 71 11.21 6.15 1.26
N VAL A 72 10.96 7.40 1.68
CA VAL A 72 10.67 8.53 0.78
C VAL A 72 11.87 8.88 -0.11
N SER A 73 13.10 8.63 0.36
CA SER A 73 14.32 8.85 -0.44
C SER A 73 14.48 7.80 -1.52
N GLN A 74 14.11 6.55 -1.25
CA GLN A 74 14.06 5.50 -2.28
C GLN A 74 12.98 5.78 -3.33
N GLU A 75 11.80 6.26 -2.89
CA GLU A 75 10.75 6.68 -3.82
C GLU A 75 11.26 7.77 -4.77
N GLU A 76 11.90 8.81 -4.23
CA GLU A 76 12.46 9.91 -5.02
C GLU A 76 13.54 9.42 -6.00
N LEU A 77 14.43 8.53 -5.53
CA LEU A 77 15.46 7.93 -6.37
C LEU A 77 14.84 7.18 -7.56
N TYR A 78 13.84 6.33 -7.32
CA TYR A 78 13.20 5.57 -8.40
C TYR A 78 12.46 6.49 -9.37
N LEU A 79 11.68 7.45 -8.90
CA LEU A 79 10.96 8.39 -9.78
C LEU A 79 11.93 9.18 -10.69
N ASN A 80 13.08 9.59 -10.15
CA ASN A 80 14.11 10.30 -10.93
C ASN A 80 14.83 9.38 -11.92
N LEU A 81 15.16 8.14 -11.51
CA LEU A 81 15.82 7.17 -12.40
C LEU A 81 14.90 6.79 -13.57
N LEU A 82 13.62 6.56 -13.32
CA LEU A 82 12.68 6.11 -14.35
C LEU A 82 12.45 7.16 -15.43
N SER A 83 12.64 8.45 -15.15
CA SER A 83 12.53 9.52 -16.12
C SER A 83 13.59 9.46 -17.25
N GLY A 84 14.65 8.67 -17.06
CA GLY A 84 15.71 8.47 -18.07
C GLY A 84 15.49 7.28 -19.00
N PHE A 85 14.36 6.54 -18.85
CA PHE A 85 14.10 5.33 -19.62
C PHE A 85 12.85 5.47 -20.49
N GLU A 86 12.87 4.88 -21.67
CA GLU A 86 11.69 4.67 -22.51
C GLU A 86 10.93 3.44 -21.98
N LEU A 87 9.80 3.69 -21.28
CA LEU A 87 8.97 2.67 -20.63
C LEU A 87 7.55 2.69 -21.20
N ALA A 88 6.87 1.55 -21.14
CA ALA A 88 5.44 1.48 -21.47
C ALA A 88 4.58 2.20 -20.43
N GLY A 89 4.98 2.17 -19.15
CA GLY A 89 4.27 2.86 -18.08
C GLY A 89 4.86 2.58 -16.70
N VAL A 90 4.36 3.33 -15.73
CA VAL A 90 4.66 3.15 -14.29
C VAL A 90 3.36 3.01 -13.53
N ILE A 91 3.24 1.98 -12.70
CA ILE A 91 2.11 1.77 -11.78
C ILE A 91 2.65 1.89 -10.36
N SER A 92 2.15 2.87 -9.61
CA SER A 92 2.44 3.01 -8.18
C SER A 92 1.31 2.38 -7.37
N LEU A 93 1.62 1.41 -6.50
CA LEU A 93 0.62 0.75 -5.66
C LEU A 93 0.18 1.58 -4.45
N TYR A 94 0.58 2.83 -4.41
CA TYR A 94 0.17 3.83 -3.43
C TYR A 94 0.32 5.23 -4.04
N PRO A 95 -0.42 6.25 -3.55
CA PRO A 95 -0.22 7.62 -4.00
C PRO A 95 1.18 8.11 -3.63
N PRO A 96 2.01 8.50 -4.61
CA PRO A 96 3.38 8.96 -4.34
C PRO A 96 3.44 10.14 -3.37
N THR A 97 4.39 10.11 -2.43
CA THR A 97 4.65 11.23 -1.51
C THR A 97 5.45 12.34 -2.17
N LYS A 98 6.28 11.98 -3.17
CA LYS A 98 7.07 12.91 -3.99
C LYS A 98 6.29 13.36 -5.23
N ILE A 99 5.20 14.09 -4.98
CA ILE A 99 4.22 14.49 -6.01
C ILE A 99 4.87 15.26 -7.17
N ALA A 100 5.81 16.16 -6.89
CA ALA A 100 6.49 16.94 -7.93
C ALA A 100 7.27 16.05 -8.92
N GLN A 101 8.00 15.06 -8.40
CA GLN A 101 8.76 14.09 -9.21
C GLN A 101 7.82 13.16 -9.97
N ALA A 102 6.76 12.66 -9.33
CA ALA A 102 5.76 11.82 -9.99
C ALA A 102 5.04 12.57 -11.13
N ASN A 103 4.68 13.85 -10.91
CA ASN A 103 4.12 14.70 -11.96
C ASN A 103 5.12 15.02 -13.08
N ALA A 104 6.41 15.11 -12.78
CA ALA A 104 7.45 15.30 -13.80
C ALA A 104 7.59 14.02 -14.65
N LEU A 105 7.62 12.84 -14.01
CA LEU A 105 7.66 11.56 -14.68
C LEU A 105 6.44 11.34 -15.59
N SER A 106 5.23 11.70 -15.11
CA SER A 106 3.99 11.51 -15.88
C SER A 106 3.89 12.30 -17.19
N LYS A 107 4.75 13.30 -17.38
CA LYS A 107 4.88 14.02 -18.65
C LYS A 107 5.67 13.24 -19.70
N GLN A 108 6.42 12.23 -19.31
CA GLN A 108 7.32 11.47 -20.17
C GLN A 108 6.84 10.02 -20.35
N VAL A 109 6.23 9.45 -19.31
CA VAL A 109 5.78 8.06 -19.26
C VAL A 109 4.39 8.03 -18.63
N PRO A 110 3.44 7.23 -19.17
CA PRO A 110 2.14 7.03 -18.51
C PRO A 110 2.33 6.56 -17.05
N VAL A 111 1.69 7.25 -16.12
CA VAL A 111 1.72 6.93 -14.68
C VAL A 111 0.31 6.71 -14.19
N VAL A 112 0.11 5.64 -13.45
CA VAL A 112 -1.15 5.33 -12.73
C VAL A 112 -0.82 5.03 -11.28
N SER A 113 -1.58 5.58 -10.32
CA SER A 113 -1.49 5.18 -8.92
C SER A 113 -2.71 4.38 -8.47
N ILE A 114 -2.55 3.57 -7.44
CA ILE A 114 -3.65 2.86 -6.76
C ILE A 114 -3.84 3.49 -5.38
N GLY A 115 -5.09 3.81 -5.06
CA GLY A 115 -5.48 4.46 -3.80
C GLY A 115 -5.85 5.93 -3.98
N ASP A 116 -6.44 6.49 -2.92
CA ASP A 116 -6.95 7.86 -2.91
C ASP A 116 -5.78 8.86 -3.06
N LYS A 117 -5.68 9.52 -4.19
CA LYS A 117 -4.58 10.44 -4.50
C LYS A 117 -4.89 11.88 -4.05
N PRO A 118 -3.88 12.66 -3.65
CA PRO A 118 -4.03 14.10 -3.45
C PRO A 118 -4.38 14.83 -4.76
N ASP A 119 -5.18 15.91 -4.69
CA ASP A 119 -5.57 16.75 -5.84
C ASP A 119 -4.39 17.32 -6.62
N ALA A 120 -3.22 17.44 -6.00
CA ALA A 120 -2.00 17.91 -6.63
C ALA A 120 -1.39 16.92 -7.64
N CYS A 121 -1.82 15.66 -7.66
CA CYS A 121 -1.37 14.66 -8.62
C CYS A 121 -1.98 14.89 -10.01
N ARG A 122 -1.16 14.86 -11.05
CA ARG A 122 -1.52 15.15 -12.44
C ARG A 122 -1.49 13.91 -13.34
N PHE A 123 -1.59 12.74 -12.78
CA PHE A 123 -1.63 11.44 -13.43
C PHE A 123 -2.89 10.67 -12.99
N ASP A 124 -3.21 9.61 -13.70
CA ASP A 124 -4.40 8.80 -13.46
C ASP A 124 -4.28 8.01 -12.15
N ALA A 125 -5.43 7.70 -11.54
CA ALA A 125 -5.50 6.85 -10.37
C ALA A 125 -6.66 5.86 -10.45
N VAL A 126 -6.45 4.69 -9.88
CA VAL A 126 -7.51 3.76 -9.49
C VAL A 126 -7.83 4.07 -8.03
N GLU A 127 -8.82 4.90 -7.82
CA GLU A 127 -9.23 5.33 -6.47
C GLU A 127 -10.16 4.30 -5.85
N LEU A 128 -10.03 4.11 -4.55
CA LEU A 128 -10.88 3.24 -3.75
C LEU A 128 -11.70 4.14 -2.82
N ASP A 129 -13.02 3.95 -2.82
CA ASP A 129 -13.86 4.58 -1.79
C ASP A 129 -13.60 3.91 -0.44
N SER A 130 -12.51 4.31 0.23
CA SER A 130 -12.11 3.75 1.52
C SER A 130 -13.10 4.02 2.65
N LYS A 131 -14.05 4.95 2.49
CA LYS A 131 -15.11 5.21 3.46
C LYS A 131 -16.15 4.09 3.48
N LYS A 132 -16.54 3.61 2.31
CA LYS A 132 -17.58 2.57 2.18
C LYS A 132 -17.21 1.25 2.88
N PRO A 133 -16.01 0.66 2.74
CA PRO A 133 -15.62 -0.53 3.50
C PRO A 133 -15.66 -0.33 5.02
N GLY A 134 -15.25 0.84 5.53
CA GLY A 134 -15.38 1.16 6.95
C GLY A 134 -16.83 1.15 7.41
N TYR A 135 -17.73 1.73 6.61
CA TYR A 135 -19.16 1.71 6.90
C TYR A 135 -19.73 0.29 6.95
N ILE A 136 -19.39 -0.55 5.96
CA ILE A 136 -19.86 -1.95 5.87
C ILE A 136 -19.41 -2.76 7.09
N ILE A 137 -18.16 -2.62 7.52
CA ILE A 137 -17.65 -3.32 8.72
C ILE A 137 -18.43 -2.88 9.97
N ALA A 138 -18.63 -1.57 10.15
CA ALA A 138 -19.39 -1.08 11.30
C ALA A 138 -20.84 -1.57 11.28
N GLU A 139 -21.51 -1.54 10.12
CA GLU A 139 -22.86 -2.05 9.95
C GLU A 139 -22.96 -3.54 10.31
N HIS A 140 -21.98 -4.35 9.86
CA HIS A 140 -21.90 -5.75 10.21
C HIS A 140 -21.73 -5.96 11.73
N LEU A 141 -20.79 -5.25 12.36
CA LEU A 141 -20.56 -5.36 13.80
C LEU A 141 -21.76 -4.89 14.62
N LEU A 142 -22.43 -3.81 14.21
CA LEU A 142 -23.68 -3.36 14.84
C LEU A 142 -24.80 -4.39 14.70
N SER A 143 -24.92 -5.07 13.56
CA SER A 143 -25.90 -6.15 13.34
C SER A 143 -25.68 -7.34 14.27
N LEU A 144 -24.43 -7.57 14.71
CA LEU A 144 -24.05 -8.58 15.70
C LEU A 144 -24.20 -8.10 17.16
N GLY A 145 -24.61 -6.85 17.38
CA GLY A 145 -24.86 -6.27 18.71
C GLY A 145 -23.65 -5.54 19.33
N HIS A 146 -22.53 -5.42 18.63
CA HIS A 146 -21.40 -4.63 19.10
C HIS A 146 -21.71 -3.14 19.05
N LYS A 147 -21.60 -2.44 20.18
CA LYS A 147 -21.84 -0.99 20.28
C LYS A 147 -20.58 -0.19 20.58
N HIS A 148 -19.55 -0.82 21.09
CA HIS A 148 -18.25 -0.22 21.34
C HIS A 148 -17.20 -1.03 20.57
N ILE A 149 -16.46 -0.37 19.71
CA ILE A 149 -15.43 -0.98 18.88
C ILE A 149 -14.13 -0.18 18.97
N THR A 150 -13.00 -0.86 18.91
CA THR A 150 -11.68 -0.23 18.85
C THR A 150 -11.11 -0.38 17.43
N TYR A 151 -10.88 0.73 16.74
CA TYR A 151 -10.15 0.77 15.47
C TYR A 151 -8.65 0.94 15.73
N ILE A 152 -7.88 -0.08 15.37
CA ILE A 152 -6.42 -0.08 15.51
C ILE A 152 -5.78 0.20 14.17
N CYS A 153 -4.97 1.26 14.12
CA CYS A 153 -4.29 1.67 12.89
C CYS A 153 -2.86 2.13 13.16
N THR A 154 -2.05 2.18 12.10
CA THR A 154 -0.74 2.82 12.14
C THR A 154 -0.91 4.33 12.29
N PRO A 155 0.14 5.11 12.63
CA PRO A 155 0.01 6.54 12.88
C PRO A 155 -0.75 7.27 11.78
N ILE A 156 -1.81 8.00 12.16
CA ILE A 156 -2.63 8.77 11.22
C ILE A 156 -1.89 10.04 10.86
N ARG A 157 -1.52 10.18 9.60
CA ARG A 157 -0.91 11.40 9.04
C ARG A 157 -1.85 11.99 7.99
N PRO A 158 -1.81 13.31 7.72
CA PRO A 158 -2.69 13.92 6.71
C PRO A 158 -2.64 13.29 5.32
N LYS A 159 -1.54 12.63 4.99
CA LYS A 159 -1.34 11.92 3.70
C LYS A 159 -1.91 10.50 3.69
N GLU A 160 -2.33 9.97 4.83
CA GLU A 160 -2.86 8.62 4.98
C GLU A 160 -4.38 8.59 4.74
N ILE A 161 -4.81 9.10 3.59
CA ILE A 161 -6.21 9.37 3.24
C ILE A 161 -7.08 8.12 3.44
N GLY A 162 -6.65 6.96 2.96
CA GLY A 162 -7.42 5.73 3.07
C GLY A 162 -7.74 5.32 4.52
N ARG A 163 -6.80 5.52 5.48
CA ARG A 163 -7.03 5.21 6.91
C ARG A 163 -8.01 6.18 7.55
N ILE A 164 -7.90 7.47 7.21
CA ILE A 164 -8.82 8.50 7.65
C ILE A 164 -10.23 8.21 7.14
N HIS A 165 -10.37 7.82 5.88
CA HIS A 165 -11.65 7.48 5.28
C HIS A 165 -12.26 6.21 5.87
N ARG A 166 -11.47 5.16 6.17
CA ARG A 166 -11.95 3.96 6.87
C ARG A 166 -12.56 4.31 8.23
N LEU A 167 -11.85 5.10 9.04
CA LEU A 167 -12.35 5.58 10.32
C LEU A 167 -13.62 6.44 10.14
N ALA A 168 -13.63 7.35 9.17
CA ALA A 168 -14.80 8.17 8.88
C ALA A 168 -16.02 7.31 8.47
N GLY A 169 -15.78 6.19 7.76
CA GLY A 169 -16.81 5.22 7.42
C GLY A 169 -17.40 4.53 8.65
N LEU A 170 -16.52 4.01 9.54
CA LEU A 170 -16.94 3.40 10.81
C LEU A 170 -17.81 4.38 11.62
N ARG A 171 -17.35 5.61 11.83
CA ARG A 171 -18.04 6.63 12.60
C ARG A 171 -19.34 7.12 11.94
N SER A 172 -19.38 7.20 10.60
CA SER A 172 -20.60 7.55 9.87
C SER A 172 -21.71 6.53 10.11
N CYS A 173 -21.40 5.23 10.09
CA CYS A 173 -22.38 4.18 10.35
C CYS A 173 -22.96 4.29 11.76
N PHE A 174 -22.15 4.51 12.78
CA PHE A 174 -22.63 4.73 14.16
C PHE A 174 -23.57 5.91 14.23
N LYS A 175 -23.21 7.04 13.64
CA LYS A 175 -24.06 8.24 13.58
C LYS A 175 -25.39 7.97 12.91
N ASP A 176 -25.41 7.27 11.78
CA ASP A 176 -26.61 6.96 11.01
C ASP A 176 -27.56 6.02 11.78
N HIS A 177 -27.00 5.21 12.71
CA HIS A 177 -27.78 4.36 13.63
C HIS A 177 -28.12 5.05 14.97
N GLY A 178 -27.91 6.37 15.10
CA GLY A 178 -28.22 7.15 16.30
C GLY A 178 -27.30 6.87 17.50
N LEU A 179 -26.10 6.32 17.23
CA LEU A 179 -25.08 6.03 18.24
C LEU A 179 -24.00 7.12 18.23
N ASP A 180 -23.30 7.26 19.35
CA ASP A 180 -22.17 8.20 19.43
C ASP A 180 -21.00 7.68 18.56
N PRO A 181 -20.53 8.47 17.56
CA PRO A 181 -19.38 8.10 16.75
C PRO A 181 -18.08 7.89 17.56
N GLU A 182 -17.97 8.47 18.76
CA GLU A 182 -16.79 8.28 19.63
C GLU A 182 -16.77 6.90 20.31
N TRP A 183 -17.84 6.12 20.24
CA TRP A 183 -17.83 4.69 20.60
C TRP A 183 -16.99 3.84 19.63
N VAL A 184 -16.56 4.45 18.52
CA VAL A 184 -15.44 3.97 17.69
C VAL A 184 -14.16 4.59 18.26
N GLU A 185 -13.57 3.91 19.25
CA GLU A 185 -12.29 4.30 19.84
C GLU A 185 -11.16 4.10 18.84
N VAL A 186 -10.12 4.95 18.88
CA VAL A 186 -8.96 4.82 18.01
C VAL A 186 -7.71 4.55 18.85
N LYS A 187 -7.02 3.45 18.56
CA LYS A 187 -5.69 3.15 19.10
C LYS A 187 -4.67 3.20 17.97
N SER A 188 -3.66 4.03 18.18
CA SER A 188 -2.58 4.23 17.21
C SER A 188 -1.29 4.60 17.94
N PRO A 189 -0.14 4.03 17.59
CA PRO A 189 1.12 4.38 18.22
C PRO A 189 1.55 5.78 17.79
N THR A 190 2.47 6.38 18.56
CA THR A 190 3.17 7.57 18.08
C THR A 190 4.06 7.24 16.89
N ILE A 191 4.40 8.24 16.07
CA ILE A 191 5.32 8.06 14.92
C ILE A 191 6.65 7.47 15.37
N ALA A 192 7.18 7.94 16.51
CA ALA A 192 8.44 7.46 17.06
C ALA A 192 8.37 6.00 17.52
N ALA A 193 7.26 5.59 18.13
CA ALA A 193 7.04 4.21 18.53
C ALA A 193 6.90 3.29 17.32
N TYR A 194 6.11 3.67 16.33
CA TYR A 194 5.93 2.92 15.09
C TYR A 194 7.22 2.76 14.28
N GLY A 195 8.06 3.78 14.25
CA GLY A 195 9.37 3.75 13.56
C GLY A 195 10.39 2.77 14.16
N ARG A 196 10.11 2.16 15.32
CA ARG A 196 10.96 1.12 15.93
C ARG A 196 10.63 -0.28 15.44
N TYR A 197 9.48 -0.50 14.80
CA TYR A 197 9.11 -1.80 14.24
C TYR A 197 9.91 -2.09 12.96
N SER A 198 10.25 -3.36 12.75
CA SER A 198 10.75 -3.82 11.47
C SER A 198 9.73 -3.56 10.36
N ALA A 199 10.17 -3.06 9.21
CA ALA A 199 9.28 -2.75 8.09
C ALA A 199 8.40 -3.95 7.69
N ASP A 200 8.96 -5.17 7.71
CA ASP A 200 8.26 -6.39 7.29
C ASP A 200 7.16 -6.83 8.25
N ASN A 201 7.21 -6.43 9.53
CA ASN A 201 6.27 -6.87 10.57
C ASN A 201 5.57 -5.72 11.28
N SER A 202 5.72 -4.50 10.80
CA SER A 202 5.25 -3.30 11.51
C SER A 202 3.73 -3.27 11.73
N GLU A 203 2.94 -3.77 10.80
CA GLU A 203 1.48 -3.77 10.88
C GLU A 203 0.97 -4.81 11.88
N TYR A 204 1.53 -6.02 11.87
CA TYR A 204 1.22 -7.06 12.85
C TYR A 204 1.61 -6.62 14.26
N GLN A 205 2.85 -6.16 14.45
CA GLN A 205 3.33 -5.71 15.76
C GLN A 205 2.52 -4.54 16.31
N ASN A 206 2.13 -3.61 15.44
CA ASN A 206 1.23 -2.52 15.81
C ASN A 206 -0.14 -3.05 16.29
N GLY A 207 -0.70 -4.02 15.58
CA GLY A 207 -1.95 -4.67 15.98
C GLY A 207 -1.85 -5.31 17.35
N TYR A 208 -0.78 -6.05 17.58
CA TYR A 208 -0.50 -6.73 18.84
C TYR A 208 -0.34 -5.73 20.00
N ASP A 209 0.54 -4.74 19.86
CA ASP A 209 0.86 -3.82 20.95
C ASP A 209 -0.35 -2.93 21.33
N MET A 210 -1.08 -2.43 20.33
CA MET A 210 -2.23 -1.57 20.57
C MET A 210 -3.44 -2.33 21.12
N ALA A 211 -3.63 -3.59 20.72
CA ALA A 211 -4.65 -4.45 21.31
C ALA A 211 -4.30 -4.84 22.74
N SER A 212 -3.04 -5.23 23.00
CA SER A 212 -2.57 -5.52 24.36
C SER A 212 -2.80 -4.33 25.28
N GLN A 213 -2.42 -3.12 24.85
CA GLN A 213 -2.67 -1.91 25.61
C GLN A 213 -4.17 -1.71 25.90
N ALA A 214 -5.05 -1.90 24.90
CA ALA A 214 -6.49 -1.74 25.10
C ALA A 214 -7.06 -2.77 26.10
N LEU A 215 -6.58 -4.01 26.05
CA LEU A 215 -6.99 -5.08 26.97
C LEU A 215 -6.51 -4.81 28.39
N ASP A 216 -5.27 -4.36 28.56
CA ASP A 216 -4.70 -3.98 29.87
C ASP A 216 -5.44 -2.79 30.51
N GLU A 217 -5.90 -1.86 29.70
CA GLU A 217 -6.71 -0.71 30.10
C GLU A 217 -8.19 -1.07 30.36
N HIS A 218 -8.57 -2.34 30.25
CA HIS A 218 -9.94 -2.83 30.43
C HIS A 218 -10.95 -2.12 29.50
N THR A 219 -10.65 -2.10 28.20
CA THR A 219 -11.52 -1.48 27.19
C THR A 219 -12.99 -1.93 27.30
N SER A 220 -13.91 -1.02 27.05
CA SER A 220 -15.34 -1.36 26.91
C SER A 220 -15.69 -1.96 25.54
N SER A 221 -14.76 -1.97 24.60
CA SER A 221 -14.96 -2.52 23.26
C SER A 221 -15.10 -4.05 23.30
N THR A 222 -16.07 -4.55 22.54
CA THR A 222 -16.31 -5.98 22.35
C THR A 222 -15.89 -6.46 20.96
N ALA A 223 -15.45 -5.55 20.10
CA ALA A 223 -14.90 -5.84 18.81
C ALA A 223 -13.71 -4.93 18.47
N PHE A 224 -12.77 -5.46 17.74
CA PHE A 224 -11.61 -4.75 17.23
C PHE A 224 -11.64 -4.72 15.69
N VAL A 225 -11.21 -3.61 15.12
CA VAL A 225 -11.06 -3.45 13.67
C VAL A 225 -9.62 -3.05 13.37
N GLY A 226 -8.86 -3.95 12.76
CA GLY A 226 -7.52 -3.64 12.25
C GLY A 226 -7.60 -2.82 10.96
N ASN A 227 -6.68 -1.89 10.75
CA ASN A 227 -6.66 -1.13 9.50
C ASN A 227 -6.33 -1.96 8.25
N ASN A 228 -5.83 -3.17 8.44
CA ASN A 228 -5.69 -4.23 7.43
C ASN A 228 -5.61 -5.60 8.11
N ASP A 229 -5.51 -6.68 7.32
CA ASP A 229 -5.49 -8.05 7.84
C ASP A 229 -4.26 -8.34 8.70
N MET A 230 -3.09 -7.80 8.35
CA MET A 230 -1.89 -8.00 9.17
C MET A 230 -2.03 -7.38 10.56
N THR A 231 -2.67 -6.21 10.66
CA THR A 231 -3.03 -5.60 11.94
C THR A 231 -4.06 -6.45 12.68
N ALA A 232 -5.07 -7.00 11.97
CA ALA A 232 -6.07 -7.88 12.57
C ALA A 232 -5.44 -9.17 13.13
N PHE A 233 -4.47 -9.76 12.48
CA PHE A 233 -3.74 -10.93 13.00
C PHE A 233 -2.94 -10.60 14.27
N GLY A 234 -2.32 -9.43 14.33
CA GLY A 234 -1.67 -8.95 15.55
C GLY A 234 -2.66 -8.79 16.71
N ILE A 235 -3.85 -8.24 16.44
CA ILE A 235 -4.94 -8.11 17.40
C ILE A 235 -5.37 -9.49 17.91
N MET A 236 -5.59 -10.46 17.02
CA MET A 236 -5.98 -11.82 17.39
C MET A 236 -4.93 -12.49 18.29
N ALA A 237 -3.65 -12.30 17.99
CA ALA A 237 -2.57 -12.81 18.81
C ALA A 237 -2.57 -12.20 20.23
N ALA A 238 -2.74 -10.87 20.34
CA ALA A 238 -2.83 -10.19 21.63
C ALA A 238 -4.03 -10.67 22.47
N ILE A 239 -5.19 -10.84 21.84
CA ILE A 239 -6.39 -11.38 22.49
C ILE A 239 -6.12 -12.79 23.05
N SER A 240 -5.49 -13.65 22.25
CA SER A 240 -5.12 -15.01 22.66
C SER A 240 -4.13 -15.03 23.81
N ASP A 241 -3.09 -14.19 23.78
CA ASP A 241 -2.06 -14.12 24.83
C ASP A 241 -2.62 -13.57 26.15
N HIS A 242 -3.70 -12.78 26.11
CA HIS A 242 -4.46 -12.33 27.28
C HIS A 242 -5.49 -13.39 27.79
N GLY A 243 -5.52 -14.57 27.18
CA GLY A 243 -6.39 -15.67 27.59
C GLY A 243 -7.83 -15.56 27.07
N PHE A 244 -8.11 -14.66 26.15
CA PHE A 244 -9.41 -14.50 25.51
C PHE A 244 -9.47 -15.21 24.16
N ARG A 245 -10.67 -15.39 23.61
CA ARG A 245 -10.93 -16.13 22.37
C ARG A 245 -11.64 -15.28 21.34
N VAL A 246 -11.23 -15.39 20.10
CA VAL A 246 -11.94 -14.85 18.93
C VAL A 246 -12.72 -16.01 18.29
N PRO A 247 -14.01 -15.85 17.97
CA PRO A 247 -14.87 -14.67 18.15
C PRO A 247 -15.63 -14.65 19.49
N HIS A 248 -15.37 -15.58 20.40
CA HIS A 248 -16.20 -15.84 21.58
C HIS A 248 -16.23 -14.66 22.57
N ASP A 249 -15.08 -14.11 22.90
CA ASP A 249 -14.94 -13.03 23.87
C ASP A 249 -14.80 -11.67 23.16
N TYR A 250 -14.15 -11.64 21.99
CA TYR A 250 -13.99 -10.47 21.15
C TYR A 250 -14.16 -10.84 19.68
N SER A 251 -14.81 -9.97 18.89
CA SER A 251 -14.82 -10.05 17.43
C SER A 251 -13.66 -9.25 16.83
N VAL A 252 -13.09 -9.74 15.72
CA VAL A 252 -12.02 -9.04 14.99
C VAL A 252 -12.36 -8.94 13.52
N CYS A 253 -12.19 -7.75 12.94
CA CYS A 253 -12.32 -7.52 11.50
C CYS A 253 -11.03 -6.87 10.96
N GLY A 254 -10.73 -7.12 9.69
CA GLY A 254 -9.63 -6.51 8.95
C GLY A 254 -10.09 -5.92 7.61
N PHE A 255 -9.13 -5.52 6.81
CA PHE A 255 -9.29 -5.10 5.43
C PHE A 255 -8.22 -5.82 4.60
N ASP A 256 -8.42 -5.90 3.31
CA ASP A 256 -7.54 -6.40 2.24
C ASP A 256 -7.92 -7.80 1.74
N ASN A 257 -8.46 -8.69 2.58
CA ASN A 257 -8.79 -10.08 2.25
C ASN A 257 -7.61 -10.81 1.61
N ILE A 258 -6.44 -10.78 2.26
CA ILE A 258 -5.26 -11.50 1.81
C ILE A 258 -5.46 -13.02 1.93
N PRO A 259 -4.74 -13.87 1.16
CA PRO A 259 -4.97 -15.33 1.18
C PRO A 259 -4.90 -15.95 2.57
N LEU A 260 -4.09 -15.40 3.47
CA LEU A 260 -3.96 -15.86 4.85
C LEU A 260 -5.27 -15.70 5.64
N SER A 261 -6.06 -14.65 5.38
CA SER A 261 -7.34 -14.41 6.08
C SER A 261 -8.43 -15.43 5.73
N SER A 262 -8.27 -16.18 4.63
CA SER A 262 -9.19 -17.24 4.22
C SER A 262 -8.88 -18.61 4.85
N MET A 263 -7.88 -18.71 5.73
CA MET A 263 -7.55 -19.96 6.39
C MET A 263 -8.61 -20.32 7.46
N PRO A 264 -9.08 -21.58 7.56
CA PRO A 264 -10.15 -21.98 8.47
C PRO A 264 -9.91 -21.68 9.96
N GLN A 265 -8.65 -21.51 10.34
CA GLN A 265 -8.27 -21.14 11.72
C GLN A 265 -8.41 -19.64 12.01
N ILE A 266 -8.66 -18.83 10.98
CA ILE A 266 -8.69 -17.37 11.03
C ILE A 266 -10.07 -16.84 10.65
N ALA A 267 -10.75 -17.50 9.71
CA ALA A 267 -12.05 -17.10 9.17
C ALA A 267 -13.21 -17.47 10.09
#